data_f301b0458eaaa23a684b8784ab508aa2
#
_entry.id   f301b0458eaaa23a684b8784ab508aa2
#
_cell.length_a   1.000
_cell.length_b   1.000
_cell.length_c   1.000
_cell.angle_alpha   90.00
_cell.angle_beta   90.00
_cell.angle_gamma   90.00
#
_symmetry.space_group_name_H-M   'P 1'
#
loop_
_entity.id
_entity.type
_entity.pdbx_description
1 polymer ?
#
loop_
_entity_poly.entity_id
_entity_poly.type
_entity_poly.pdbx_seq_one_letter_code
_entity_poly.pdbx_strand_id
1 'polypeptide(L)'
;MPKGTKTLGNSKALARESRGFVHKKEDVDILTHPRQESKRKYLPGFFIRIGARYRRIRKRPKGRPSPQLYAYKSERLQELVQQEKDGLIDLYYGDESHVCTDGYVPYGWQFCGEDVYIPSERGLRLNIFGMIDRRNRYEGFTTTENMTADKLADFLDRMSLRISKRTFVVLDNASVHRCRLMRELRPLWEKRGLFLFFLPPYSPHLNIAETLWRILKGKWLRPVDYLYTDALLYATNRALAAIGSGLKINFKHVA
;
A
#
# COMPACT_ATOMS: atom_id res chain seq x y z
N MET A 1 37.02 -30.70 32.87
CA MET A 1 35.69 -31.14 33.35
C MET A 1 34.63 -30.22 32.80
N PRO A 2 33.70 -30.69 32.04
CA PRO A 2 32.65 -29.87 31.39
C PRO A 2 31.40 -29.84 32.26
N LYS A 3 30.67 -28.73 32.24
CA LYS A 3 29.26 -28.64 32.67
C LYS A 3 28.63 -27.64 31.75
N GLY A 4 27.69 -27.91 30.95
CA GLY A 4 26.47 -28.70 31.13
C GLY A 4 25.35 -27.77 30.72
N THR A 5 24.96 -27.91 29.50
CA THR A 5 23.79 -27.35 28.80
C THR A 5 22.50 -27.40 29.62
N LYS A 6 21.75 -26.30 29.63
CA LYS A 6 20.29 -26.33 29.79
C LYS A 6 19.63 -25.28 28.90
N THR A 7 19.37 -25.66 27.69
CA THR A 7 18.37 -25.03 26.83
C THR A 7 17.28 -26.06 26.52
N LEU A 8 16.21 -26.02 27.29
CA LEU A 8 14.96 -26.75 26.95
C LEU A 8 13.84 -26.14 27.80
N GLY A 9 13.13 -25.16 27.23
CA GLY A 9 12.00 -24.55 27.91
C GLY A 9 10.97 -23.82 27.03
N ASN A 10 11.28 -23.53 25.75
CA ASN A 10 10.38 -22.69 24.97
C ASN A 10 9.70 -23.35 23.75
N SER A 11 9.90 -24.65 23.50
CA SER A 11 9.31 -25.32 22.35
C SER A 11 7.87 -25.84 22.58
N LYS A 12 7.43 -25.96 23.84
CA LYS A 12 6.09 -26.47 24.14
C LYS A 12 4.97 -25.42 24.14
N ALA A 13 5.28 -24.15 24.32
CA ALA A 13 4.27 -23.08 24.30
C ALA A 13 3.84 -22.72 22.87
N LEU A 14 4.76 -22.73 21.91
CA LEU A 14 4.47 -22.47 20.49
C LEU A 14 3.68 -23.60 19.81
N ALA A 15 3.84 -24.85 20.30
CA ALA A 15 3.10 -25.99 19.77
C ALA A 15 1.61 -26.03 20.18
N ARG A 16 1.23 -25.32 21.25
CA ARG A 16 -0.18 -25.28 21.70
C ARG A 16 -1.04 -24.26 20.96
N GLU A 17 -0.45 -23.16 20.51
CA GLU A 17 -1.19 -22.18 19.66
C GLU A 17 -1.33 -22.65 18.21
N SER A 18 -0.46 -23.52 17.73
CA SER A 18 -0.53 -24.05 16.36
C SER A 18 -1.53 -25.18 16.19
N ARG A 19 -1.99 -25.85 17.27
CA ARG A 19 -2.97 -26.96 17.17
C ARG A 19 -4.33 -26.55 16.59
N GLY A 20 -4.78 -25.34 16.83
CA GLY A 20 -6.01 -24.84 16.20
C GLY A 20 -5.88 -24.55 14.71
N PHE A 21 -4.67 -24.35 14.22
CA PHE A 21 -4.38 -24.13 12.79
C PHE A 21 -4.08 -25.41 12.03
N VAL A 22 -3.53 -26.43 12.71
CA VAL A 22 -3.19 -27.74 12.11
C VAL A 22 -4.46 -28.50 11.73
N HIS A 23 -5.53 -28.45 12.54
CA HIS A 23 -6.82 -29.05 12.16
C HIS A 23 -7.43 -28.44 10.90
N LYS A 24 -7.29 -27.12 10.69
CA LYS A 24 -7.72 -26.48 9.44
C LYS A 24 -6.82 -26.79 8.25
N LYS A 25 -5.57 -27.12 8.50
CA LYS A 25 -4.60 -27.48 7.45
C LYS A 25 -4.73 -28.94 7.03
N GLU A 26 -5.05 -29.82 7.96
CA GLU A 26 -5.37 -31.22 7.65
C GLU A 26 -6.65 -31.33 6.82
N ASP A 27 -7.68 -30.54 7.10
CA ASP A 27 -8.89 -30.47 6.26
C ASP A 27 -8.58 -29.94 4.83
N VAL A 28 -7.58 -29.08 4.67
CA VAL A 28 -7.12 -28.58 3.35
C VAL A 28 -6.23 -29.60 2.65
N ASP A 29 -5.38 -30.33 3.37
CA ASP A 29 -4.50 -31.37 2.81
C ASP A 29 -5.28 -32.60 2.34
N ILE A 30 -6.41 -32.95 3.01
CA ILE A 30 -7.34 -33.98 2.54
C ILE A 30 -7.95 -33.63 1.18
N LEU A 31 -8.05 -32.32 0.86
CA LEU A 31 -8.57 -31.82 -0.42
C LEU A 31 -7.53 -31.86 -1.56
N THR A 32 -6.24 -32.09 -1.25
CA THR A 32 -5.16 -32.07 -2.24
C THR A 32 -4.67 -33.47 -2.66
N HIS A 33 -5.18 -34.57 -2.08
CA HIS A 33 -4.76 -35.91 -2.43
C HIS A 33 -5.36 -36.41 -3.77
N PRO A 34 -4.53 -36.95 -4.69
CA PRO A 34 -4.97 -37.32 -6.06
C PRO A 34 -6.03 -38.45 -6.14
N ARG A 35 -6.24 -39.21 -5.06
CA ARG A 35 -7.23 -40.32 -5.04
C ARG A 35 -8.69 -39.91 -4.84
N GLN A 36 -9.02 -38.59 -4.80
CA GLN A 36 -10.38 -38.10 -4.53
C GLN A 36 -10.93 -37.12 -5.55
N GLU A 37 -10.60 -37.26 -6.83
CA GLU A 37 -11.14 -36.38 -7.87
C GLU A 37 -12.67 -36.33 -7.93
N SER A 38 -13.35 -37.40 -7.60
CA SER A 38 -14.83 -37.44 -7.55
C SER A 38 -15.42 -36.57 -6.42
N LYS A 39 -14.74 -36.46 -5.27
CA LYS A 39 -15.19 -35.66 -4.15
C LYS A 39 -14.90 -34.15 -4.32
N ARG A 40 -13.89 -33.78 -5.12
CA ARG A 40 -13.56 -32.37 -5.40
C ARG A 40 -14.68 -31.61 -6.09
N LYS A 41 -15.50 -32.25 -6.90
CA LYS A 41 -16.62 -31.58 -7.61
C LYS A 41 -17.79 -31.20 -6.70
N TYR A 42 -18.02 -31.95 -5.61
CA TYR A 42 -19.16 -31.72 -4.70
C TYR A 42 -18.89 -30.66 -3.62
N LEU A 43 -17.65 -30.51 -3.17
CA LEU A 43 -17.28 -29.57 -2.10
C LEU A 43 -17.52 -28.08 -2.48
N PRO A 44 -17.10 -27.58 -3.64
CA PRO A 44 -17.42 -26.21 -4.04
C PRO A 44 -18.92 -25.95 -4.11
N GLY A 45 -19.70 -26.91 -4.61
CA GLY A 45 -21.16 -26.80 -4.67
C GLY A 45 -21.82 -26.78 -3.29
N PHE A 46 -21.29 -27.52 -2.34
CA PHE A 46 -21.74 -27.49 -0.94
C PHE A 46 -21.45 -26.12 -0.31
N PHE A 47 -20.22 -25.61 -0.41
CA PHE A 47 -19.86 -24.31 0.14
C PHE A 47 -20.69 -23.15 -0.45
N ILE A 48 -20.95 -23.19 -1.76
CA ILE A 48 -21.80 -22.18 -2.42
C ILE A 48 -23.23 -22.23 -1.85
N ARG A 49 -23.81 -23.42 -1.64
CA ARG A 49 -25.17 -23.60 -1.09
C ARG A 49 -25.31 -23.04 0.32
N ILE A 50 -24.28 -23.15 1.17
CA ILE A 50 -24.27 -22.57 2.51
C ILE A 50 -23.81 -21.10 2.54
N GLY A 51 -23.73 -20.43 1.38
CA GLY A 51 -23.38 -19.00 1.26
C GLY A 51 -21.89 -18.69 1.31
N ALA A 52 -21.02 -19.70 1.40
CA ALA A 52 -19.59 -19.50 1.36
C ALA A 52 -19.10 -19.22 -0.08
N ARG A 53 -18.07 -18.42 -0.20
CA ARG A 53 -17.42 -18.11 -1.48
C ARG A 53 -15.91 -18.24 -1.36
N TYR A 54 -15.27 -18.86 -2.34
CA TYR A 54 -13.82 -18.91 -2.42
C TYR A 54 -13.28 -17.51 -2.76
N ARG A 55 -12.61 -16.88 -1.79
CA ARG A 55 -12.05 -15.52 -1.93
C ARG A 55 -10.63 -15.49 -1.38
N ARG A 56 -9.80 -14.63 -1.93
CA ARG A 56 -8.46 -14.37 -1.38
C ARG A 56 -8.55 -13.93 0.09
N ILE A 57 -7.84 -14.66 0.96
CA ILE A 57 -7.70 -14.29 2.37
C ILE A 57 -6.90 -12.99 2.45
N ARG A 58 -7.47 -11.98 3.08
CA ARG A 58 -6.83 -10.68 3.25
C ARG A 58 -6.12 -10.63 4.59
N LYS A 59 -4.86 -10.16 4.59
CA LYS A 59 -4.19 -9.77 5.84
C LYS A 59 -4.94 -8.58 6.43
N ARG A 60 -5.30 -8.68 7.70
CA ARG A 60 -5.94 -7.59 8.44
C ARG A 60 -4.97 -7.12 9.53
N PRO A 61 -4.72 -5.80 9.68
CA PRO A 61 -3.98 -5.27 10.81
C PRO A 61 -4.61 -5.72 12.13
N LYS A 62 -3.78 -6.05 13.13
CA LYS A 62 -4.28 -6.47 14.46
C LYS A 62 -4.99 -5.32 15.20
N GLY A 63 -4.61 -4.07 14.91
CA GLY A 63 -5.19 -2.88 15.53
C GLY A 63 -6.51 -2.45 14.88
N ARG A 64 -7.35 -1.81 15.66
CA ARG A 64 -8.53 -1.06 15.19
C ARG A 64 -8.38 0.39 15.63
N PRO A 65 -8.76 1.37 14.82
CA PRO A 65 -8.82 2.75 15.28
C PRO A 65 -9.86 2.85 16.41
N SER A 66 -9.64 3.75 17.36
CA SER A 66 -10.70 4.14 18.30
C SER A 66 -11.87 4.67 17.47
N PRO A 67 -13.12 4.19 17.70
CA PRO A 67 -14.28 4.65 16.94
C PRO A 67 -14.48 6.17 17.02
N GLN A 68 -14.24 6.75 18.17
CA GLN A 68 -14.33 8.21 18.38
C GLN A 68 -13.27 8.97 17.57
N LEU A 69 -12.00 8.52 17.63
CA LEU A 69 -10.91 9.12 16.86
C LEU A 69 -11.16 8.97 15.35
N TYR A 70 -11.69 7.81 14.93
CA TYR A 70 -12.03 7.58 13.53
C TYR A 70 -13.12 8.54 13.06
N ALA A 71 -14.23 8.64 13.80
CA ALA A 71 -15.34 9.55 13.48
C ALA A 71 -14.85 10.99 13.37
N TYR A 72 -14.16 11.49 14.41
CA TYR A 72 -13.61 12.84 14.43
C TYR A 72 -12.68 13.13 13.24
N LYS A 73 -11.73 12.22 12.96
CA LYS A 73 -10.78 12.42 11.85
C LYS A 73 -11.45 12.32 10.49
N SER A 74 -12.45 11.45 10.34
CA SER A 74 -13.21 11.32 9.09
C SER A 74 -14.03 12.58 8.81
N GLU A 75 -14.70 13.14 9.83
CA GLU A 75 -15.43 14.39 9.73
C GLU A 75 -14.51 15.56 9.33
N ARG A 76 -13.36 15.70 10.01
CA ARG A 76 -12.37 16.75 9.66
C ARG A 76 -11.81 16.57 8.26
N LEU A 77 -11.61 15.33 7.78
CA LEU A 77 -11.20 15.10 6.41
C LEU A 77 -12.30 15.50 5.40
N GLN A 78 -13.58 15.26 5.72
CA GLN A 78 -14.70 15.69 4.89
C GLN A 78 -14.78 17.22 4.79
N GLU A 79 -14.54 17.94 5.89
CA GLU A 79 -14.45 19.42 5.87
C GLU A 79 -13.33 19.90 4.94
N LEU A 80 -12.13 19.26 5.01
CA LEU A 80 -11.03 19.61 4.11
C LEU A 80 -11.39 19.32 2.64
N VAL A 81 -12.06 18.20 2.36
CA VAL A 81 -12.53 17.87 1.01
C VAL A 81 -13.57 18.90 0.52
N GLN A 82 -14.43 19.41 1.40
CA GLN A 82 -15.37 20.45 1.02
C GLN A 82 -14.64 21.76 0.71
N GLN A 83 -13.69 22.18 1.57
CA GLN A 83 -12.87 23.38 1.32
C GLN A 83 -12.05 23.29 0.02
N GLU A 84 -11.57 22.08 -0.34
CA GLU A 84 -10.92 21.83 -1.64
C GLU A 84 -11.89 22.03 -2.80
N LYS A 85 -13.12 21.50 -2.70
CA LYS A 85 -14.18 21.67 -3.73
C LYS A 85 -14.54 23.15 -3.90
N ASP A 86 -14.62 23.89 -2.80
CA ASP A 86 -14.93 25.33 -2.80
C ASP A 86 -13.74 26.18 -3.29
N GLY A 87 -12.61 25.52 -3.59
CA GLY A 87 -11.42 26.17 -4.08
C GLY A 87 -10.64 26.96 -3.03
N LEU A 88 -10.92 26.81 -1.73
CA LEU A 88 -10.28 27.55 -0.64
C LEU A 88 -8.88 27.02 -0.28
N ILE A 89 -8.65 25.72 -0.49
CA ILE A 89 -7.38 25.05 -0.18
C ILE A 89 -6.97 24.13 -1.31
N ASP A 90 -5.72 23.70 -1.30
CA ASP A 90 -5.25 22.53 -2.03
C ASP A 90 -5.15 21.34 -1.07
N LEU A 91 -5.60 20.14 -1.50
CA LEU A 91 -5.63 18.93 -0.69
C LEU A 91 -4.94 17.79 -1.41
N TYR A 92 -3.73 17.44 -0.96
CA TYR A 92 -2.97 16.31 -1.46
C TYR A 92 -3.05 15.13 -0.50
N TYR A 93 -3.00 13.93 -1.06
CA TYR A 93 -2.93 12.67 -0.32
C TYR A 93 -1.59 12.03 -0.63
N GLY A 94 -0.75 11.89 0.40
CA GLY A 94 0.59 11.35 0.29
C GLY A 94 0.70 9.94 0.85
N ASP A 95 1.58 9.17 0.23
CA ASP A 95 1.88 7.81 0.68
C ASP A 95 3.19 7.31 0.06
N GLU A 96 3.81 6.29 0.69
CA GLU A 96 4.95 5.60 0.14
C GLU A 96 4.54 4.35 -0.63
N SER A 97 5.28 4.09 -1.69
CA SER A 97 5.16 2.84 -2.43
C SER A 97 6.52 2.39 -2.94
N HIS A 98 6.56 1.24 -3.56
CA HIS A 98 7.75 0.77 -4.25
C HIS A 98 7.38 -0.14 -5.42
N VAL A 99 8.28 -0.23 -6.37
CA VAL A 99 8.29 -1.23 -7.43
C VAL A 99 9.61 -2.00 -7.42
N CYS A 100 9.55 -3.28 -7.70
CA CYS A 100 10.71 -4.15 -7.89
C CYS A 100 10.31 -5.32 -8.80
N THR A 101 11.27 -5.96 -9.42
CA THR A 101 11.02 -7.12 -10.28
C THR A 101 10.57 -8.34 -9.46
N ASP A 102 10.97 -8.44 -8.18
CA ASP A 102 10.68 -9.61 -7.31
C ASP A 102 9.30 -9.61 -6.67
N GLY A 103 8.63 -8.46 -6.59
CA GLY A 103 7.49 -8.29 -5.67
C GLY A 103 6.10 -8.36 -6.28
N TYR A 104 5.96 -8.20 -7.57
CA TYR A 104 4.65 -8.12 -8.23
C TYR A 104 4.69 -8.79 -9.60
N VAL A 105 3.93 -9.87 -9.73
CA VAL A 105 3.70 -10.50 -11.03
C VAL A 105 2.41 -9.91 -11.60
N PRO A 106 2.48 -9.14 -12.70
CA PRO A 106 1.30 -8.54 -13.31
C PRO A 106 0.46 -9.61 -14.00
N TYR A 107 -0.84 -9.31 -14.19
CA TYR A 107 -1.68 -10.11 -15.06
C TYR A 107 -1.50 -9.66 -16.50
N GLY A 108 -1.40 -10.60 -17.43
CA GLY A 108 -1.32 -10.35 -18.87
C GLY A 108 -2.17 -11.32 -19.66
N TRP A 109 -2.54 -10.91 -20.88
CA TRP A 109 -3.17 -11.82 -21.84
C TRP A 109 -2.13 -12.79 -22.38
N GLN A 110 -2.44 -14.07 -22.38
CA GLN A 110 -1.60 -15.16 -22.89
C GLN A 110 -2.44 -16.04 -23.79
N PHE A 111 -1.88 -16.51 -24.87
CA PHE A 111 -2.55 -17.50 -25.73
C PHE A 111 -2.57 -18.86 -25.04
N CYS A 112 -3.54 -19.69 -25.39
CA CYS A 112 -3.63 -21.04 -24.85
C CYS A 112 -2.38 -21.85 -25.28
N GLY A 113 -1.63 -22.36 -24.30
CA GLY A 113 -0.38 -23.09 -24.54
C GLY A 113 0.89 -22.22 -24.61
N GLU A 114 0.77 -20.92 -24.45
CA GLU A 114 1.91 -20.00 -24.30
C GLU A 114 1.98 -19.49 -22.86
N ASP A 115 3.16 -19.64 -22.25
CA ASP A 115 3.44 -19.09 -20.93
C ASP A 115 4.36 -17.88 -21.06
N VAL A 116 3.94 -16.76 -20.54
CA VAL A 116 4.78 -15.56 -20.43
C VAL A 116 5.50 -15.57 -19.09
N TYR A 117 6.82 -15.58 -19.14
CA TYR A 117 7.69 -15.59 -17.96
C TYR A 117 8.30 -14.22 -17.72
N ILE A 118 8.43 -13.85 -16.47
CA ILE A 118 9.25 -12.73 -16.00
C ILE A 118 10.47 -13.35 -15.31
N PRO A 119 11.70 -12.91 -15.62
CA PRO A 119 12.88 -13.40 -14.94
C PRO A 119 12.77 -13.20 -13.43
N SER A 120 13.09 -14.23 -12.66
CA SER A 120 13.19 -14.15 -11.20
C SER A 120 14.60 -13.71 -10.83
N GLU A 121 14.88 -12.42 -10.98
CA GLU A 121 16.16 -11.82 -10.58
C GLU A 121 15.92 -10.88 -9.40
N ARG A 122 16.87 -10.82 -8.48
CA ARG A 122 16.85 -9.88 -7.37
C ARG A 122 17.15 -8.47 -7.89
N GLY A 123 16.11 -7.79 -8.34
CA GLY A 123 16.22 -6.45 -8.90
C GLY A 123 16.34 -5.37 -7.83
N LEU A 124 16.81 -4.20 -8.26
CA LEU A 124 16.79 -3.00 -7.43
C LEU A 124 15.33 -2.61 -7.11
N ARG A 125 15.14 -2.15 -5.91
CA ARG A 125 13.87 -1.61 -5.45
C ARG A 125 13.85 -0.11 -5.68
N LEU A 126 12.87 0.38 -6.45
CA LEU A 126 12.58 1.80 -6.54
C LEU A 126 11.53 2.16 -5.49
N ASN A 127 11.93 2.95 -4.51
CA ASN A 127 11.04 3.52 -3.52
C ASN A 127 10.47 4.83 -4.06
N ILE A 128 9.20 5.08 -3.80
CA ILE A 128 8.43 6.21 -4.30
C ILE A 128 7.76 6.86 -3.10
N PHE A 129 7.95 8.17 -2.93
CA PHE A 129 7.00 8.98 -2.18
C PHE A 129 6.21 9.80 -3.18
N GLY A 130 4.90 9.79 -3.09
CA GLY A 130 4.05 10.54 -4.01
C GLY A 130 2.81 11.08 -3.33
N MET A 131 2.43 12.27 -3.77
CA MET A 131 1.20 12.94 -3.35
C MET A 131 0.35 13.23 -4.57
N ILE A 132 -0.95 13.00 -4.46
CA ILE A 132 -1.90 13.25 -5.53
C ILE A 132 -3.15 13.93 -4.99
N ASP A 133 -3.70 14.85 -5.75
CA ASP A 133 -5.02 15.41 -5.48
C ASP A 133 -6.11 14.79 -6.39
N ARG A 134 -7.35 15.14 -6.14
CA ARG A 134 -8.49 14.65 -6.93
C ARG A 134 -8.54 15.18 -8.36
N ARG A 135 -7.77 16.24 -8.66
CA ARG A 135 -7.62 16.83 -10.00
C ARG A 135 -6.47 16.21 -10.79
N ASN A 136 -5.81 15.16 -10.21
CA ASN A 136 -4.65 14.49 -10.77
C ASN A 136 -3.39 15.38 -10.83
N ARG A 137 -3.26 16.39 -9.96
CA ARG A 137 -1.95 17.02 -9.76
C ARG A 137 -1.12 16.08 -8.91
N TYR A 138 0.04 15.74 -9.40
CA TYR A 138 0.97 14.82 -8.77
C TYR A 138 2.27 15.52 -8.41
N GLU A 139 2.73 15.31 -7.20
CA GLU A 139 4.03 15.73 -6.69
C GLU A 139 4.68 14.54 -6.01
N GLY A 140 5.96 14.28 -6.28
CA GLY A 140 6.63 13.16 -5.65
C GLY A 140 8.09 13.03 -6.09
N PHE A 141 8.77 12.07 -5.51
CA PHE A 141 10.13 11.69 -5.86
C PHE A 141 10.33 10.19 -5.78
N THR A 142 11.34 9.71 -6.49
CA THR A 142 11.75 8.31 -6.49
C THR A 142 13.19 8.18 -6.02
N THR A 143 13.52 7.07 -5.38
CA THR A 143 14.87 6.76 -4.92
C THR A 143 15.12 5.26 -4.88
N THR A 144 16.30 4.81 -5.25
CA THR A 144 16.75 3.42 -5.06
C THR A 144 17.26 3.16 -3.64
N GLU A 145 17.50 4.21 -2.87
CA GLU A 145 17.86 4.12 -1.47
C GLU A 145 16.62 4.00 -0.57
N ASN A 146 16.83 3.72 0.72
CA ASN A 146 15.74 3.68 1.69
C ASN A 146 15.01 5.02 1.78
N MET A 147 13.69 4.95 1.93
CA MET A 147 12.87 6.12 2.24
C MET A 147 13.14 6.53 3.70
N THR A 148 13.69 7.73 3.88
CA THR A 148 14.04 8.27 5.21
C THR A 148 13.23 9.53 5.51
N ALA A 149 13.14 9.86 6.79
CA ALA A 149 12.48 11.08 7.23
C ALA A 149 13.14 12.35 6.67
N ASP A 150 14.47 12.33 6.50
CA ASP A 150 15.21 13.48 5.95
C ASP A 150 14.83 13.76 4.49
N LYS A 151 14.73 12.72 3.65
CA LYS A 151 14.30 12.86 2.27
C LYS A 151 12.88 13.40 2.15
N LEU A 152 11.99 12.91 3.03
CA LEU A 152 10.61 13.36 3.08
C LEU A 152 10.51 14.80 3.58
N ALA A 153 11.26 15.14 4.62
CA ALA A 153 11.31 16.49 5.18
C ALA A 153 11.83 17.51 4.16
N ASP A 154 12.94 17.17 3.47
CA ASP A 154 13.50 18.00 2.40
C ASP A 154 12.52 18.21 1.24
N PHE A 155 11.79 17.15 0.84
CA PHE A 155 10.76 17.25 -0.18
C PHE A 155 9.61 18.18 0.24
N LEU A 156 9.08 18.02 1.46
CA LEU A 156 8.00 18.86 1.98
C LEU A 156 8.46 20.30 2.22
N ASP A 157 9.70 20.50 2.65
CA ASP A 157 10.27 21.83 2.84
C ASP A 157 10.34 22.58 1.51
N ARG A 158 10.92 21.96 0.47
CA ARG A 158 10.94 22.51 -0.89
C ARG A 158 9.53 22.78 -1.44
N MET A 159 8.57 21.90 -1.19
CA MET A 159 7.18 22.12 -1.57
C MET A 159 6.61 23.34 -0.84
N SER A 160 6.87 23.48 0.45
CA SER A 160 6.34 24.58 1.27
C SER A 160 6.80 25.98 0.80
N LEU A 161 7.92 26.04 0.08
CA LEU A 161 8.44 27.29 -0.51
C LEU A 161 7.78 27.65 -1.85
N ARG A 162 7.13 26.70 -2.52
CA ARG A 162 6.54 26.88 -3.86
C ARG A 162 5.03 27.06 -3.84
N ILE A 163 4.37 26.71 -2.75
CA ILE A 163 2.92 26.83 -2.64
C ILE A 163 2.49 28.30 -2.59
N SER A 164 1.45 28.62 -3.32
CA SER A 164 0.84 29.96 -3.34
C SER A 164 -0.50 30.00 -2.61
N LYS A 165 -1.00 28.85 -2.16
CA LYS A 165 -2.29 28.65 -1.56
C LYS A 165 -2.17 27.75 -0.34
N ARG A 166 -3.02 27.94 0.64
CA ARG A 166 -3.09 27.06 1.80
C ARG A 166 -3.26 25.60 1.36
N THR A 167 -2.29 24.76 1.71
CA THR A 167 -2.18 23.39 1.22
C THR A 167 -2.17 22.41 2.38
N PHE A 168 -3.00 21.37 2.29
CA PHE A 168 -3.01 20.27 3.25
C PHE A 168 -2.47 19.00 2.58
N VAL A 169 -1.60 18.30 3.29
CA VAL A 169 -1.10 16.98 2.91
C VAL A 169 -1.64 15.95 3.89
N VAL A 170 -2.46 15.06 3.40
CA VAL A 170 -3.02 13.93 4.14
C VAL A 170 -2.03 12.79 4.11
N LEU A 171 -1.56 12.36 5.27
CA LEU A 171 -0.60 11.28 5.46
C LEU A 171 -1.17 10.20 6.38
N ASP A 172 -0.64 9.00 6.30
CA ASP A 172 -0.90 7.96 7.28
C ASP A 172 -0.11 8.23 8.60
N ASN A 173 -0.22 7.31 9.55
CA ASN A 173 0.47 7.39 10.83
C ASN A 173 1.81 6.64 10.86
N ALA A 174 2.50 6.46 9.74
CA ALA A 174 3.81 5.85 9.72
C ALA A 174 4.80 6.59 10.63
N SER A 175 5.75 5.86 11.18
CA SER A 175 6.75 6.42 12.11
C SER A 175 7.60 7.51 11.46
N VAL A 176 7.89 7.38 10.17
CA VAL A 176 8.64 8.34 9.37
C VAL A 176 7.93 9.70 9.32
N HIS A 177 6.59 9.72 9.22
CA HIS A 177 5.78 10.96 9.20
C HIS A 177 5.65 11.64 10.55
N ARG A 178 5.94 10.94 11.65
CA ARG A 178 5.73 11.41 13.03
C ARG A 178 7.02 11.51 13.83
N CYS A 179 8.16 11.38 13.19
CA CYS A 179 9.47 11.47 13.83
C CYS A 179 9.74 12.87 14.38
N ARG A 180 10.83 13.00 15.14
CA ARG A 180 11.24 14.26 15.76
C ARG A 180 11.46 15.36 14.73
N LEU A 181 12.19 15.07 13.65
CA LEU A 181 12.49 16.02 12.57
C LEU A 181 11.21 16.62 11.98
N MET A 182 10.23 15.77 11.63
CA MET A 182 8.96 16.23 11.06
C MET A 182 8.17 17.13 12.02
N ARG A 183 8.26 16.87 13.34
CA ARG A 183 7.59 17.70 14.34
C ARG A 183 8.27 19.06 14.52
N GLU A 184 9.59 19.11 14.41
CA GLU A 184 10.38 20.34 14.52
C GLU A 184 10.19 21.27 13.32
N LEU A 185 10.06 20.71 12.10
CA LEU A 185 9.86 21.49 10.89
C LEU A 185 8.41 21.93 10.66
N ARG A 186 7.45 21.22 11.22
CA ARG A 186 6.03 21.48 11.03
C ARG A 186 5.60 22.94 11.30
N PRO A 187 6.03 23.62 12.38
CA PRO A 187 5.64 25.02 12.61
C PRO A 187 6.15 25.97 11.51
N LEU A 188 7.30 25.66 10.90
CA LEU A 188 7.84 26.42 9.78
C LEU A 188 6.99 26.22 8.52
N TRP A 189 6.59 25.00 8.22
CA TRP A 189 5.71 24.70 7.09
C TRP A 189 4.32 25.33 7.25
N GLU A 190 3.75 25.27 8.46
CA GLU A 190 2.47 25.91 8.76
C GLU A 190 2.50 27.43 8.57
N LYS A 191 3.60 28.11 8.92
CA LYS A 191 3.81 29.54 8.63
C LYS A 191 3.83 29.84 7.13
N ARG A 192 4.31 28.89 6.33
CA ARG A 192 4.34 28.99 4.86
C ARG A 192 3.02 28.56 4.20
N GLY A 193 2.06 28.05 4.96
CA GLY A 193 0.76 27.60 4.47
C GLY A 193 0.65 26.12 4.16
N LEU A 194 1.66 25.28 4.51
CA LEU A 194 1.64 23.85 4.35
C LEU A 194 1.27 23.16 5.67
N PHE A 195 0.21 22.39 5.67
CA PHE A 195 -0.33 21.70 6.83
C PHE A 195 -0.34 20.19 6.64
N LEU A 196 0.06 19.43 7.65
CA LEU A 196 -0.01 17.98 7.65
C LEU A 196 -1.26 17.50 8.40
N PHE A 197 -2.06 16.68 7.75
CA PHE A 197 -3.23 16.02 8.33
C PHE A 197 -2.99 14.51 8.41
N PHE A 198 -2.98 13.95 9.63
CA PHE A 198 -2.77 12.52 9.83
C PHE A 198 -4.09 11.77 9.91
N LEU A 199 -4.22 10.75 9.08
CA LEU A 199 -5.37 9.82 9.06
C LEU A 199 -5.50 9.05 10.39
N PRO A 200 -6.68 8.51 10.69
CA PRO A 200 -6.80 7.55 11.79
C PRO A 200 -5.91 6.33 11.53
N PRO A 201 -5.33 5.70 12.56
CA PRO A 201 -4.59 4.46 12.39
C PRO A 201 -5.42 3.39 11.66
N TYR A 202 -4.77 2.56 10.84
CA TYR A 202 -5.40 1.45 10.12
C TYR A 202 -6.56 1.83 9.17
N SER A 203 -6.51 3.02 8.57
CA SER A 203 -7.56 3.56 7.69
C SER A 203 -7.06 3.88 6.27
N PRO A 204 -6.40 2.94 5.55
CA PRO A 204 -5.85 3.21 4.22
C PRO A 204 -6.95 3.54 3.19
N HIS A 205 -8.18 3.09 3.42
CA HIS A 205 -9.31 3.39 2.54
C HIS A 205 -9.69 4.88 2.48
N LEU A 206 -9.23 5.69 3.44
CA LEU A 206 -9.38 7.15 3.43
C LEU A 206 -8.26 7.84 2.62
N ASN A 207 -7.19 7.12 2.23
CA ASN A 207 -6.09 7.66 1.45
C ASN A 207 -6.26 7.33 -0.04
N ILE A 208 -6.53 8.33 -0.87
CA ILE A 208 -6.68 8.11 -2.32
C ILE A 208 -5.35 7.77 -3.02
N ALA A 209 -4.20 8.02 -2.41
CA ALA A 209 -2.90 7.62 -2.94
C ALA A 209 -2.77 6.09 -3.09
N GLU A 210 -3.46 5.30 -2.26
CA GLU A 210 -3.57 3.84 -2.42
C GLU A 210 -4.17 3.44 -3.79
N THR A 211 -5.09 4.26 -4.30
CA THR A 211 -5.66 4.06 -5.64
C THR A 211 -4.64 4.34 -6.73
N LEU A 212 -3.79 5.35 -6.56
CA LEU A 212 -2.68 5.64 -7.45
C LEU A 212 -1.75 4.42 -7.55
N TRP A 213 -1.30 3.88 -6.42
CA TRP A 213 -0.39 2.74 -6.43
C TRP A 213 -0.99 1.49 -7.05
N ARG A 214 -2.26 1.23 -6.79
CA ARG A 214 -2.98 0.12 -7.41
C ARG A 214 -3.10 0.27 -8.92
N ILE A 215 -3.33 1.49 -9.42
CA ILE A 215 -3.45 1.77 -10.85
C ILE A 215 -2.07 1.76 -11.52
N LEU A 216 -1.06 2.39 -10.91
CA LEU A 216 0.32 2.34 -11.39
C LEU A 216 0.77 0.90 -11.61
N LYS A 217 0.71 0.07 -10.57
CA LYS A 217 1.21 -1.31 -10.62
C LYS A 217 0.33 -2.25 -11.45
N GLY A 218 -0.98 -2.03 -11.48
CA GLY A 218 -1.92 -2.96 -12.09
C GLY A 218 -2.38 -2.60 -13.50
N LYS A 219 -2.11 -1.36 -13.97
CA LYS A 219 -2.61 -0.90 -15.27
C LYS A 219 -1.58 -0.13 -16.09
N TRP A 220 -0.73 0.69 -15.46
CA TRP A 220 0.19 1.56 -16.20
C TRP A 220 1.54 0.91 -16.45
N LEU A 221 1.98 0.03 -15.53
CA LEU A 221 3.14 -0.83 -15.75
C LEU A 221 2.69 -2.11 -16.45
N ARG A 222 3.31 -2.42 -17.58
CA ARG A 222 3.01 -3.59 -18.41
C ARG A 222 3.90 -4.77 -18.00
N PRO A 223 3.51 -6.02 -18.29
CA PRO A 223 4.36 -7.19 -18.03
C PRO A 223 5.79 -7.05 -18.58
N VAL A 224 5.93 -6.49 -19.79
CA VAL A 224 7.23 -6.28 -20.43
C VAL A 224 8.14 -5.31 -19.65
N ASP A 225 7.57 -4.39 -18.90
CA ASP A 225 8.32 -3.41 -18.11
C ASP A 225 9.01 -4.07 -16.90
N TYR A 226 8.58 -5.28 -16.50
CA TYR A 226 9.16 -6.08 -15.41
C TYR A 226 10.28 -7.03 -15.83
N LEU A 227 10.62 -7.09 -17.13
CA LEU A 227 11.66 -7.98 -17.64
C LEU A 227 13.06 -7.61 -17.13
N TYR A 228 13.32 -6.30 -16.97
CA TYR A 228 14.60 -5.77 -16.51
C TYR A 228 14.38 -4.64 -15.51
N THR A 229 15.25 -4.55 -14.53
CA THR A 229 15.19 -3.51 -13.48
C THR A 229 15.14 -2.11 -14.08
N ASP A 230 16.05 -1.79 -15.01
CA ASP A 230 16.13 -0.45 -15.62
C ASP A 230 14.87 -0.11 -16.43
N ALA A 231 14.31 -1.09 -17.14
CA ALA A 231 13.04 -0.91 -17.86
C ALA A 231 11.90 -0.58 -16.89
N LEU A 232 11.83 -1.28 -15.75
CA LEU A 232 10.82 -1.02 -14.72
C LEU A 232 10.98 0.35 -14.08
N LEU A 233 12.22 0.75 -13.76
CA LEU A 233 12.52 2.07 -13.19
C LEU A 233 12.13 3.18 -14.18
N TYR A 234 12.53 3.04 -15.45
CA TYR A 234 12.18 3.99 -16.51
C TYR A 234 10.67 4.08 -16.73
N ALA A 235 9.98 2.95 -16.88
CA ALA A 235 8.53 2.91 -17.10
C ALA A 235 7.77 3.53 -15.91
N THR A 236 8.23 3.27 -14.68
CA THR A 236 7.64 3.85 -13.47
C THR A 236 7.78 5.37 -13.47
N ASN A 237 8.98 5.91 -13.67
CA ASN A 237 9.23 7.36 -13.68
C ASN A 237 8.46 8.04 -14.81
N ARG A 238 8.40 7.43 -15.99
CA ARG A 238 7.60 7.92 -17.12
C ARG A 238 6.11 7.96 -16.81
N ALA A 239 5.57 6.91 -16.16
CA ALA A 239 4.17 6.87 -15.77
C ALA A 239 3.84 7.96 -14.73
N LEU A 240 4.71 8.12 -13.72
CA LEU A 240 4.53 9.18 -12.70
C LEU A 240 4.57 10.58 -13.30
N ALA A 241 5.50 10.84 -14.23
CA ALA A 241 5.61 12.12 -14.92
C ALA A 241 4.41 12.43 -15.86
N ALA A 242 3.70 11.40 -16.33
CA ALA A 242 2.55 11.56 -17.21
C ALA A 242 1.22 11.77 -16.45
N ILE A 243 1.23 11.70 -15.11
CA ILE A 243 0.02 11.93 -14.31
C ILE A 243 -0.46 13.37 -14.49
N GLY A 244 -1.77 13.52 -14.71
CA GLY A 244 -2.42 14.81 -14.93
C GLY A 244 -2.42 15.26 -16.39
N SER A 245 -1.44 14.87 -17.20
CA SER A 245 -1.38 15.17 -18.63
C SER A 245 -1.93 14.02 -19.48
N GLY A 246 -1.18 12.93 -19.59
CA GLY A 246 -1.52 11.73 -20.37
C GLY A 246 -2.24 10.64 -19.59
N LEU A 247 -1.99 10.55 -18.27
CA LEU A 247 -2.58 9.56 -17.38
C LEU A 247 -3.47 10.24 -16.34
N LYS A 248 -4.71 9.77 -16.23
CA LYS A 248 -5.70 10.31 -15.27
C LYS A 248 -6.37 9.20 -14.47
N ILE A 249 -6.67 9.49 -13.23
CA ILE A 249 -7.41 8.62 -12.31
C ILE A 249 -8.76 9.26 -12.03
N ASN A 250 -9.82 8.50 -12.28
CA ASN A 250 -11.17 8.90 -11.86
C ASN A 250 -11.37 8.43 -10.40
N PHE A 251 -11.18 9.33 -9.47
CA PHE A 251 -11.47 9.07 -8.07
C PHE A 251 -12.99 9.07 -7.87
N LYS A 252 -13.53 7.95 -7.40
CA LYS A 252 -14.94 7.89 -7.00
C LYS A 252 -15.14 8.88 -5.86
N HIS A 253 -16.18 9.69 -5.95
CA HIS A 253 -16.62 10.48 -4.81
C HIS A 253 -16.98 9.51 -3.68
N VAL A 254 -16.27 9.60 -2.56
CA VAL A 254 -16.74 8.98 -1.32
C VAL A 254 -17.89 9.88 -0.88
N ALA A 255 -19.09 9.32 -0.97
CA ALA A 255 -20.29 9.95 -0.47
C ALA A 255 -20.23 10.04 1.04
#